data_682ec7bb8e6fe39655ae416416c90dcc
#
_entry.id   682ec7bb8e6fe39655ae416416c90dcc
#
_cell.length_a   1.000
_cell.length_b   1.000
_cell.length_c   1.000
_cell.angle_alpha   90.00
_cell.angle_beta   90.00
_cell.angle_gamma   90.00
#
_symmetry.space_group_name_H-M   'P 1'
#
loop_
_entity.id
_entity.type
_entity.pdbx_description
1 polymer ?
#
loop_
_entity_poly.entity_id
_entity_poly.type
_entity_poly.pdbx_seq_one_letter_code
_entity_poly.pdbx_strand_id
1 'polypeptide(L)'
;MANTNTYQAQANELSQKLWAIANELRGQMDASEFKNYILGVIFYRYLSERTDMYMAEILENDGVTYEEAFADDDYRPVVEDWSLSKLGYVIKPENLFRNLIRKITKFENDADKFSVEDFEKAINDLVGSTMGHESNKAFDGLFNDMRLQDARLGETVADRTDMIGRVMVKVSDIDFDLQDSQFDVLGTAYMILIGLFASDAGKKGGEFFTPAGPSRLCATLASLGLDEAKTVGDCTCGSASMLLEVQKHLTTHKVGHFYGQELNATTYNLSRMNMIMHGVDWQNFDIYKGDTLKDDKYGDDLKLTVQVCNPPYSLKWSADKKFEDDPRYSGVGKLA
;
A
#
# COMPACT_ATOMS: atom_id res chain seq x y z
N MET A 1 -7.29 6.23 -28.98
CA MET A 1 -6.72 4.93 -29.41
C MET A 1 -5.17 4.88 -29.27
N ALA A 2 -4.42 5.95 -29.49
CA ALA A 2 -2.95 5.96 -29.32
C ALA A 2 -2.50 5.75 -27.85
N ASN A 3 -3.19 6.35 -26.88
CA ASN A 3 -2.86 6.23 -25.46
C ASN A 3 -2.99 4.79 -24.90
N THR A 4 -4.00 4.04 -25.35
CA THR A 4 -4.27 2.69 -24.83
C THR A 4 -3.14 1.69 -25.15
N ASN A 5 -2.50 1.83 -26.33
CA ASN A 5 -1.37 0.98 -26.71
C ASN A 5 -0.10 1.31 -25.89
N THR A 6 0.11 2.57 -25.55
CA THR A 6 1.26 3.00 -24.73
C THR A 6 1.13 2.48 -23.30
N TYR A 7 -0.05 2.58 -22.69
CA TYR A 7 -0.33 2.05 -21.36
C TYR A 7 -0.14 0.54 -21.27
N GLN A 8 -0.60 -0.20 -22.27
CA GLN A 8 -0.46 -1.65 -22.28
C GLN A 8 1.01 -2.06 -22.43
N ALA A 9 1.78 -1.33 -23.21
CA ALA A 9 3.23 -1.59 -23.38
C ALA A 9 3.98 -1.32 -22.06
N GLN A 10 3.71 -0.21 -21.39
CA GLN A 10 4.31 0.14 -20.10
C GLN A 10 3.94 -0.88 -19.02
N ALA A 11 2.67 -1.28 -18.94
CA ALA A 11 2.21 -2.31 -17.99
C ALA A 11 2.87 -3.67 -18.25
N ASN A 12 3.08 -4.05 -19.51
CA ASN A 12 3.76 -5.29 -19.88
C ASN A 12 5.25 -5.26 -19.52
N GLU A 13 5.95 -4.15 -19.79
CA GLU A 13 7.34 -3.95 -19.40
C GLU A 13 7.52 -4.04 -17.90
N LEU A 14 6.68 -3.33 -17.16
CA LEU A 14 6.64 -3.36 -15.71
C LEU A 14 6.39 -4.77 -15.18
N SER A 15 5.45 -5.50 -15.77
CA SER A 15 5.16 -6.89 -15.43
C SER A 15 6.38 -7.78 -15.62
N GLN A 16 7.16 -7.61 -16.70
CA GLN A 16 8.38 -8.36 -16.96
C GLN A 16 9.47 -8.04 -15.91
N LYS A 17 9.66 -6.77 -15.57
CA LYS A 17 10.64 -6.35 -14.55
C LYS A 17 10.27 -6.92 -13.17
N LEU A 18 9.00 -6.83 -12.79
CA LEU A 18 8.51 -7.39 -11.51
C LEU A 18 8.64 -8.92 -11.46
N TRP A 19 8.36 -9.58 -12.59
CA TRP A 19 8.56 -11.03 -12.71
C TRP A 19 10.03 -11.42 -12.59
N ALA A 20 10.95 -10.63 -13.15
CA ALA A 20 12.39 -10.83 -13.02
C ALA A 20 12.85 -10.70 -11.56
N ILE A 21 12.33 -9.72 -10.81
CA ILE A 21 12.60 -9.58 -9.36
C ILE A 21 12.09 -10.80 -8.60
N ALA A 22 10.86 -11.23 -8.87
CA ALA A 22 10.26 -12.40 -8.24
C ALA A 22 11.05 -13.68 -8.53
N ASN A 23 11.61 -13.83 -9.73
CA ASN A 23 12.43 -14.98 -10.10
C ASN A 23 13.78 -15.03 -9.39
N GLU A 24 14.37 -13.90 -9.02
CA GLU A 24 15.63 -13.83 -8.27
C GLU A 24 15.48 -14.48 -6.88
N LEU A 25 14.35 -14.29 -6.31
CA LEU A 25 14.01 -14.79 -4.98
C LEU A 25 13.47 -16.23 -5.00
N ARG A 26 13.14 -16.73 -6.20
CA ARG A 26 12.59 -18.07 -6.39
C ARG A 26 13.63 -19.14 -6.02
N GLY A 27 13.26 -20.02 -5.10
CA GLY A 27 14.09 -21.14 -4.64
C GLY A 27 14.56 -21.02 -3.20
N GLN A 28 14.39 -19.86 -2.55
CA GLN A 28 14.74 -19.65 -1.15
C GLN A 28 13.51 -19.58 -0.23
N MET A 29 12.38 -19.12 -0.73
CA MET A 29 11.09 -19.14 -0.02
C MET A 29 9.91 -19.27 -0.98
N ASP A 30 8.71 -19.49 -0.46
CA ASP A 30 7.49 -19.64 -1.25
C ASP A 30 7.11 -18.32 -1.96
N ALA A 31 6.59 -18.40 -3.17
CA ALA A 31 6.18 -17.24 -3.97
C ALA A 31 5.19 -16.32 -3.23
N SER A 32 4.30 -16.89 -2.41
CA SER A 32 3.35 -16.14 -1.56
C SER A 32 4.02 -15.30 -0.48
N GLU A 33 5.25 -15.59 -0.10
CA GLU A 33 6.00 -14.88 0.94
C GLU A 33 6.88 -13.79 0.35
N PHE A 34 7.46 -14.02 -0.83
CA PHE A 34 8.25 -13.01 -1.55
C PHE A 34 7.49 -11.74 -1.85
N LYS A 35 6.20 -11.86 -2.18
CA LYS A 35 5.37 -10.69 -2.50
C LYS A 35 5.50 -9.61 -1.44
N ASN A 36 5.55 -10.00 -0.16
CA ASN A 36 5.57 -9.06 0.96
C ASN A 36 6.87 -8.24 0.99
N TYR A 37 8.01 -8.86 0.65
CA TYR A 37 9.28 -8.16 0.57
C TYR A 37 9.34 -7.22 -0.62
N ILE A 38 8.95 -7.68 -1.81
CA ILE A 38 8.92 -6.86 -3.03
C ILE A 38 7.97 -5.69 -2.85
N LEU A 39 6.75 -5.96 -2.37
CA LEU A 39 5.74 -4.92 -2.13
C LEU A 39 6.18 -3.92 -1.07
N GLY A 40 6.79 -4.39 0.03
CA GLY A 40 7.31 -3.53 1.07
C GLY A 40 8.42 -2.61 0.57
N VAL A 41 9.37 -3.12 -0.23
CA VAL A 41 10.45 -2.31 -0.83
C VAL A 41 9.89 -1.30 -1.84
N ILE A 42 8.95 -1.71 -2.71
CA ILE A 42 8.30 -0.82 -3.67
C ILE A 42 7.53 0.28 -2.93
N PHE A 43 6.79 -0.09 -1.90
CA PHE A 43 6.01 0.87 -1.11
C PHE A 43 6.92 1.86 -0.36
N TYR A 44 8.01 1.38 0.26
CA TYR A 44 8.98 2.25 0.91
C TYR A 44 9.62 3.23 -0.09
N ARG A 45 10.01 2.75 -1.28
CA ARG A 45 10.52 3.59 -2.35
C ARG A 45 9.51 4.67 -2.74
N TYR A 46 8.24 4.29 -2.93
CA TYR A 46 7.18 5.25 -3.24
C TYR A 46 7.06 6.35 -2.19
N LEU A 47 7.02 5.99 -0.91
CA LEU A 47 6.96 6.96 0.17
C LEU A 47 8.19 7.89 0.17
N SER A 48 9.37 7.33 -0.06
CA SER A 48 10.62 8.09 -0.15
C SER A 48 10.63 9.07 -1.31
N GLU A 49 10.23 8.65 -2.50
CA GLU A 49 10.17 9.52 -3.68
C GLU A 49 9.11 10.63 -3.51
N ARG A 50 7.97 10.32 -2.88
CA ARG A 50 6.99 11.36 -2.50
C ARG A 50 7.55 12.37 -1.50
N THR A 51 8.35 11.92 -0.55
CA THR A 51 9.05 12.82 0.39
C THR A 51 10.01 13.73 -0.36
N ASP A 52 10.86 13.16 -1.24
CA ASP A 52 11.80 13.94 -2.05
C ASP A 52 11.09 15.02 -2.90
N MET A 53 10.01 14.63 -3.59
CA MET A 53 9.24 15.56 -4.42
C MET A 53 8.61 16.68 -3.59
N TYR A 54 7.97 16.35 -2.48
CA TYR A 54 7.32 17.33 -1.62
C TYR A 54 8.33 18.29 -0.99
N MET A 55 9.45 17.79 -0.49
CA MET A 55 10.49 18.61 0.10
C MET A 55 11.16 19.50 -0.95
N ALA A 56 11.40 19.01 -2.17
CA ALA A 56 11.93 19.83 -3.26
C ALA A 56 10.99 20.98 -3.61
N GLU A 57 9.67 20.74 -3.64
CA GLU A 57 8.67 21.75 -3.95
C GLU A 57 8.62 22.86 -2.88
N ILE A 58 8.54 22.50 -1.60
CA ILE A 58 8.35 23.48 -0.51
C ILE A 58 9.62 24.25 -0.17
N LEU A 59 10.80 23.65 -0.38
CA LEU A 59 12.10 24.26 -0.09
C LEU A 59 12.69 25.04 -1.29
N GLU A 60 12.04 24.97 -2.47
CA GLU A 60 12.54 25.64 -3.69
C GLU A 60 12.80 27.15 -3.48
N ASN A 61 11.86 27.82 -2.82
CA ASN A 61 11.94 29.25 -2.59
C ASN A 61 13.00 29.65 -1.54
N ASP A 62 13.32 28.74 -0.62
CA ASP A 62 14.32 28.98 0.43
C ASP A 62 15.74 28.67 -0.07
N GLY A 63 15.87 28.02 -1.22
CA GLY A 63 17.13 27.67 -1.85
C GLY A 63 18.00 26.72 -1.05
N VAL A 64 17.39 25.91 -0.17
CA VAL A 64 18.07 24.89 0.66
C VAL A 64 17.61 23.49 0.28
N THR A 65 18.49 22.52 0.42
CA THR A 65 18.16 21.12 0.22
C THR A 65 17.45 20.53 1.45
N TYR A 66 16.77 19.38 1.27
CA TYR A 66 16.14 18.71 2.40
C TYR A 66 17.18 18.27 3.45
N GLU A 67 18.36 17.84 3.01
CA GLU A 67 19.50 17.49 3.87
C GLU A 67 19.97 18.68 4.71
N GLU A 68 20.09 19.86 4.11
CA GLU A 68 20.50 21.09 4.81
C GLU A 68 19.42 21.54 5.80
N ALA A 69 18.16 21.58 5.38
CA ALA A 69 17.04 21.95 6.23
C ALA A 69 16.88 20.99 7.42
N PHE A 70 17.09 19.69 7.22
CA PHE A 70 17.00 18.67 8.29
C PHE A 70 18.21 18.69 9.23
N ALA A 71 19.38 19.16 8.78
CA ALA A 71 20.60 19.30 9.60
C ALA A 71 20.55 20.53 10.51
N ASP A 72 19.73 21.52 10.18
CA ASP A 72 19.53 22.73 10.98
C ASP A 72 18.55 22.45 12.12
N ASP A 73 18.97 22.69 13.38
CA ASP A 73 18.17 22.37 14.56
C ASP A 73 16.89 23.22 14.70
N ASP A 74 16.90 24.46 14.15
CA ASP A 74 15.73 25.35 14.16
C ASP A 74 14.77 25.00 13.01
N TYR A 75 15.28 24.51 11.87
CA TYR A 75 14.47 24.23 10.69
C TYR A 75 13.91 22.80 10.68
N ARG A 76 14.63 21.85 11.26
CA ARG A 76 14.21 20.43 11.34
C ARG A 76 12.78 20.23 11.86
N PRO A 77 12.35 20.83 13.00
CA PRO A 77 10.98 20.65 13.48
C PRO A 77 9.93 21.15 12.49
N VAL A 78 10.26 22.17 11.70
CA VAL A 78 9.35 22.76 10.70
C VAL A 78 9.13 21.81 9.53
N VAL A 79 10.22 21.23 8.97
CA VAL A 79 10.09 20.28 7.86
C VAL A 79 9.46 18.95 8.31
N GLU A 80 9.69 18.53 9.55
CA GLU A 80 9.01 17.37 10.14
C GLU A 80 7.50 17.61 10.26
N ASP A 81 7.08 18.77 10.76
CA ASP A 81 5.66 19.13 10.88
C ASP A 81 4.99 19.22 9.50
N TRP A 82 5.64 19.84 8.52
CA TRP A 82 5.12 19.86 7.15
C TRP A 82 4.96 18.47 6.56
N SER A 83 5.95 17.59 6.77
CA SER A 83 5.88 16.20 6.30
C SER A 83 4.74 15.44 6.95
N LEU A 84 4.59 15.52 8.27
CA LEU A 84 3.50 14.87 9.00
C LEU A 84 2.13 15.40 8.57
N SER A 85 1.98 16.71 8.46
CA SER A 85 0.71 17.33 8.07
C SER A 85 0.28 16.94 6.66
N LYS A 86 1.23 16.91 5.70
CA LYS A 86 0.91 16.65 4.29
C LYS A 86 0.98 15.17 3.93
N LEU A 87 2.09 14.51 4.27
CA LEU A 87 2.34 13.12 3.88
C LEU A 87 1.82 12.13 4.93
N GLY A 88 1.74 12.55 6.19
CA GLY A 88 1.36 11.71 7.32
C GLY A 88 2.52 10.94 7.95
N TYR A 89 3.75 11.14 7.50
CA TYR A 89 4.96 10.46 7.99
C TYR A 89 6.20 11.33 7.73
N VAL A 90 7.31 10.96 8.36
CA VAL A 90 8.64 11.56 8.10
C VAL A 90 9.62 10.47 7.68
N ILE A 91 10.34 10.69 6.59
CA ILE A 91 11.53 9.90 6.22
C ILE A 91 12.73 10.83 6.30
N LYS A 92 13.63 10.57 7.24
CA LYS A 92 14.87 11.37 7.39
C LYS A 92 15.73 11.30 6.14
N PRO A 93 16.51 12.35 5.79
CA PRO A 93 17.34 12.36 4.59
C PRO A 93 18.23 11.14 4.41
N GLU A 94 18.90 10.69 5.48
CA GLU A 94 19.76 9.50 5.45
C GLU A 94 19.01 8.19 5.14
N ASN A 95 17.70 8.15 5.41
CA ASN A 95 16.82 7.01 5.20
C ASN A 95 16.09 7.06 3.84
N LEU A 96 16.26 8.14 3.05
CA LEU A 96 15.68 8.19 1.72
C LEU A 96 16.17 7.03 0.86
N PHE A 97 15.27 6.44 0.07
CA PHE A 97 15.57 5.26 -0.74
C PHE A 97 16.80 5.44 -1.63
N ARG A 98 16.95 6.63 -2.26
CA ARG A 98 18.13 6.99 -3.06
C ARG A 98 19.44 6.93 -2.26
N ASN A 99 19.41 7.31 -0.98
CA ASN A 99 20.58 7.28 -0.11
C ASN A 99 20.89 5.84 0.36
N LEU A 100 19.88 5.01 0.62
CA LEU A 100 20.06 3.58 0.88
C LEU A 100 20.65 2.86 -0.34
N ILE A 101 20.16 3.14 -1.56
CA ILE A 101 20.73 2.58 -2.80
C ILE A 101 22.19 3.01 -3.00
N ARG A 102 22.54 4.27 -2.65
CA ARG A 102 23.93 4.72 -2.71
C ARG A 102 24.84 3.93 -1.77
N LYS A 103 24.39 3.61 -0.57
CA LYS A 103 25.12 2.72 0.38
C LYS A 103 25.31 1.31 -0.17
N ILE A 104 24.40 0.80 -1.00
CA ILE A 104 24.52 -0.53 -1.63
C ILE A 104 25.53 -0.49 -2.78
N THR A 105 25.50 0.56 -3.63
CA THR A 105 26.16 0.57 -4.93
C THR A 105 27.48 1.37 -4.98
N LYS A 106 27.65 2.33 -4.09
CA LYS A 106 28.74 3.33 -4.09
C LYS A 106 29.24 3.71 -2.69
N PHE A 107 29.48 2.72 -1.84
CA PHE A 107 30.08 2.98 -0.52
C PHE A 107 31.57 3.31 -0.65
N GLU A 108 32.03 4.28 0.13
CA GLU A 108 33.44 4.70 0.14
C GLU A 108 34.25 3.91 1.18
N ASN A 109 33.62 3.51 2.27
CA ASN A 109 34.22 2.75 3.36
C ASN A 109 33.30 1.61 3.78
N ASP A 110 33.84 0.54 4.35
CA ASP A 110 33.03 -0.58 4.85
C ASP A 110 32.02 -0.17 5.95
N ALA A 111 32.29 0.91 6.69
CA ALA A 111 31.38 1.45 7.69
C ALA A 111 30.13 2.13 7.06
N ASP A 112 30.23 2.58 5.80
CA ASP A 112 29.14 3.23 5.07
C ASP A 112 28.33 2.25 4.23
N LYS A 113 28.74 0.99 4.22
CA LYS A 113 28.08 -0.07 3.46
C LYS A 113 26.72 -0.35 4.05
N PHE A 114 25.74 -0.52 3.17
CA PHE A 114 24.37 -0.90 3.51
C PHE A 114 24.32 -2.18 4.35
N SER A 115 23.52 -2.16 5.39
CA SER A 115 23.07 -3.34 6.12
C SER A 115 21.55 -3.45 6.04
N VAL A 116 21.03 -4.68 6.10
CA VAL A 116 19.58 -4.91 6.24
C VAL A 116 19.02 -4.22 7.49
N GLU A 117 19.84 -4.05 8.52
CA GLU A 117 19.50 -3.33 9.76
C GLU A 117 19.30 -1.83 9.53
N ASP A 118 20.01 -1.20 8.55
CA ASP A 118 19.77 0.18 8.16
C ASP A 118 18.36 0.34 7.58
N PHE A 119 17.94 -0.62 6.77
CA PHE A 119 16.60 -0.58 6.18
C PHE A 119 15.51 -0.86 7.22
N GLU A 120 15.73 -1.79 8.13
CA GLU A 120 14.84 -2.04 9.26
C GLU A 120 14.68 -0.79 10.14
N LYS A 121 15.80 -0.12 10.45
CA LYS A 121 15.78 1.15 11.17
C LYS A 121 15.02 2.24 10.42
N ALA A 122 15.24 2.35 9.12
CA ALA A 122 14.57 3.35 8.28
C ALA A 122 13.03 3.16 8.29
N ILE A 123 12.55 1.92 8.23
CA ILE A 123 11.14 1.56 8.37
C ILE A 123 10.61 1.91 9.77
N ASN A 124 11.35 1.54 10.81
CA ASN A 124 10.95 1.80 12.18
C ASN A 124 10.90 3.31 12.49
N ASP A 125 11.86 4.08 11.97
CA ASP A 125 11.89 5.54 12.09
C ASP A 125 10.65 6.16 11.39
N LEU A 126 10.31 5.70 10.19
CA LEU A 126 9.11 6.15 9.45
C LEU A 126 7.85 5.88 10.26
N VAL A 127 7.61 4.63 10.67
CA VAL A 127 6.42 4.26 11.45
C VAL A 127 6.42 4.99 12.80
N GLY A 128 7.57 5.09 13.45
CA GLY A 128 7.75 5.82 14.71
C GLY A 128 7.38 7.30 14.61
N SER A 129 7.64 7.94 13.46
CA SER A 129 7.29 9.35 13.23
C SER A 129 5.77 9.63 13.28
N THR A 130 4.96 8.62 13.05
CA THR A 130 3.48 8.75 13.06
C THR A 130 2.87 8.58 14.46
N MET A 131 3.66 8.14 15.45
CA MET A 131 3.14 7.89 16.81
C MET A 131 2.62 9.17 17.44
N GLY A 132 1.38 9.11 17.94
CA GLY A 132 0.69 10.26 18.50
C GLY A 132 0.05 11.21 17.47
N HIS A 133 0.24 10.97 16.18
CA HIS A 133 -0.41 11.68 15.09
C HIS A 133 -1.59 10.88 14.54
N GLU A 134 -2.60 11.57 13.99
CA GLU A 134 -3.81 10.92 13.44
C GLU A 134 -3.51 9.97 12.27
N SER A 135 -2.42 10.21 11.53
CA SER A 135 -1.97 9.34 10.44
C SER A 135 -1.49 7.97 10.90
N ASN A 136 -1.22 7.78 12.19
CA ASN A 136 -0.76 6.49 12.73
C ASN A 136 -1.68 5.33 12.28
N LYS A 137 -3.00 5.54 12.26
CA LYS A 137 -3.96 4.55 11.78
C LYS A 137 -3.70 4.06 10.34
N ALA A 138 -3.13 4.91 9.49
CA ALA A 138 -2.81 4.58 8.11
C ALA A 138 -1.46 3.87 7.95
N PHE A 139 -0.51 4.10 8.86
CA PHE A 139 0.88 3.63 8.72
C PHE A 139 1.27 2.53 9.72
N ASP A 140 0.61 2.43 10.89
CA ASP A 140 0.95 1.42 11.89
C ASP A 140 0.82 0.00 11.34
N GLY A 141 1.87 -0.80 11.52
CA GLY A 141 1.92 -2.20 11.12
C GLY A 141 1.98 -2.46 9.61
N LEU A 142 2.10 -1.44 8.74
CA LEU A 142 2.13 -1.64 7.29
C LEU A 142 3.24 -2.59 6.83
N PHE A 143 4.40 -2.53 7.45
CA PHE A 143 5.56 -3.34 7.09
C PHE A 143 5.70 -4.65 7.90
N ASN A 144 4.72 -5.00 8.75
CA ASN A 144 4.81 -6.17 9.64
C ASN A 144 4.94 -7.51 8.90
N ASP A 145 4.48 -7.57 7.65
CA ASP A 145 4.60 -8.76 6.79
C ASP A 145 5.97 -8.89 6.12
N MET A 146 6.79 -7.81 6.15
CA MET A 146 8.17 -7.79 5.65
C MET A 146 9.15 -8.00 6.80
N ARG A 147 9.36 -9.26 7.19
CA ARG A 147 10.22 -9.63 8.34
C ARG A 147 11.67 -9.71 7.92
N LEU A 148 12.42 -8.62 8.03
CA LEU A 148 13.81 -8.52 7.61
C LEU A 148 14.78 -9.40 8.43
N GLN A 149 14.34 -9.90 9.61
CA GLN A 149 15.08 -10.83 10.44
C GLN A 149 14.81 -12.31 10.12
N ASP A 150 13.97 -12.60 9.12
CA ASP A 150 13.60 -13.97 8.79
C ASP A 150 14.80 -14.75 8.22
N ALA A 151 15.11 -15.91 8.82
CA ALA A 151 16.20 -16.79 8.39
C ALA A 151 16.05 -17.31 6.95
N ARG A 152 14.85 -17.26 6.39
CA ARG A 152 14.60 -17.60 4.97
C ARG A 152 15.17 -16.60 3.98
N LEU A 153 15.45 -15.37 4.41
CA LEU A 153 16.21 -14.37 3.63
C LEU A 153 17.71 -14.67 3.63
N GLY A 154 18.19 -15.39 4.64
CA GLY A 154 19.58 -15.75 4.86
C GLY A 154 19.83 -16.07 6.33
N GLU A 155 20.72 -17.02 6.58
CA GLU A 155 21.04 -17.44 7.95
C GLU A 155 21.77 -16.34 8.74
N THR A 156 22.65 -15.61 8.05
CA THR A 156 23.42 -14.51 8.66
C THR A 156 22.86 -13.14 8.28
N VAL A 157 23.24 -12.10 9.04
CA VAL A 157 22.93 -10.71 8.68
C VAL A 157 23.52 -10.36 7.31
N ALA A 158 24.71 -10.87 6.98
CA ALA A 158 25.35 -10.62 5.69
C ALA A 158 24.54 -11.22 4.52
N ASP A 159 24.04 -12.45 4.67
CA ASP A 159 23.20 -13.09 3.64
C ASP A 159 21.88 -12.33 3.43
N ARG A 160 21.22 -11.90 4.52
CA ARG A 160 20.00 -11.10 4.45
C ARG A 160 20.25 -9.73 3.84
N THR A 161 21.38 -9.10 4.15
CA THR A 161 21.81 -7.83 3.57
C THR A 161 22.00 -7.95 2.06
N ASP A 162 22.69 -8.99 1.60
CA ASP A 162 22.90 -9.24 0.19
C ASP A 162 21.57 -9.49 -0.55
N MET A 163 20.69 -10.29 0.03
CA MET A 163 19.38 -10.60 -0.55
C MET A 163 18.51 -9.33 -0.69
N ILE A 164 18.31 -8.60 0.40
CA ILE A 164 17.49 -7.38 0.39
C ILE A 164 18.13 -6.29 -0.47
N GLY A 165 19.46 -6.15 -0.42
CA GLY A 165 20.20 -5.23 -1.27
C GLY A 165 19.96 -5.48 -2.76
N ARG A 166 19.99 -6.74 -3.21
CA ARG A 166 19.66 -7.10 -4.60
C ARG A 166 18.22 -6.74 -4.98
N VAL A 167 17.25 -7.00 -4.09
CA VAL A 167 15.86 -6.62 -4.32
C VAL A 167 15.74 -5.10 -4.46
N MET A 168 16.35 -4.35 -3.55
CA MET A 168 16.32 -2.88 -3.57
C MET A 168 16.94 -2.30 -4.85
N VAL A 169 18.10 -2.82 -5.28
CA VAL A 169 18.74 -2.39 -6.55
C VAL A 169 17.83 -2.67 -7.73
N LYS A 170 17.27 -3.87 -7.84
CA LYS A 170 16.34 -4.18 -8.94
C LYS A 170 15.06 -3.34 -8.91
N VAL A 171 14.54 -3.05 -7.72
CA VAL A 171 13.41 -2.13 -7.57
C VAL A 171 13.82 -0.72 -8.00
N SER A 172 15.07 -0.28 -7.73
CA SER A 172 15.56 1.04 -8.16
C SER A 172 15.65 1.20 -9.67
N ASP A 173 15.81 0.11 -10.42
CA ASP A 173 15.87 0.10 -11.89
C ASP A 173 14.48 0.22 -12.56
N ILE A 174 13.40 0.17 -11.79
CA ILE A 174 12.06 0.40 -12.31
C ILE A 174 11.82 1.91 -12.37
N ASP A 175 11.51 2.43 -13.55
CA ASP A 175 11.04 3.80 -13.68
C ASP A 175 9.56 3.87 -13.31
N PHE A 176 9.25 4.58 -12.23
CA PHE A 176 7.88 4.74 -11.76
C PHE A 176 7.20 6.00 -12.28
N ASP A 177 7.92 6.88 -12.98
CA ASP A 177 7.44 8.13 -13.58
C ASP A 177 6.34 8.84 -12.75
N LEU A 178 6.66 9.17 -11.51
CA LEU A 178 5.72 9.81 -10.58
C LEU A 178 5.28 11.22 -11.03
N GLN A 179 5.95 11.79 -12.04
CA GLN A 179 5.63 13.10 -12.58
C GLN A 179 4.57 13.05 -13.69
N ASP A 180 4.41 11.91 -14.39
CA ASP A 180 3.33 11.74 -15.36
C ASP A 180 2.05 11.28 -14.67
N SER A 181 1.19 12.24 -14.34
CA SER A 181 -0.08 12.03 -13.65
C SER A 181 -1.10 11.18 -14.41
N GLN A 182 -0.84 10.78 -15.65
CA GLN A 182 -1.79 10.06 -16.49
C GLN A 182 -1.71 8.53 -16.33
N PHE A 183 -0.58 8.00 -15.86
CA PHE A 183 -0.42 6.56 -15.67
C PHE A 183 0.06 6.24 -14.25
N ASP A 184 -0.82 5.62 -13.47
CA ASP A 184 -0.49 5.06 -12.15
C ASP A 184 0.36 3.79 -12.33
N VAL A 185 1.65 4.00 -12.62
CA VAL A 185 2.62 2.91 -12.80
C VAL A 185 2.75 2.11 -11.51
N LEU A 186 2.77 2.79 -10.37
CA LEU A 186 2.96 2.15 -9.06
C LEU A 186 1.77 1.32 -8.63
N GLY A 187 0.57 1.88 -8.72
CA GLY A 187 -0.63 1.12 -8.42
C GLY A 187 -0.84 -0.03 -9.40
N THR A 188 -0.46 0.15 -10.67
CA THR A 188 -0.50 -0.92 -11.68
C THR A 188 0.52 -2.02 -11.34
N ALA A 189 1.76 -1.67 -10.95
CA ALA A 189 2.78 -2.62 -10.51
C ALA A 189 2.30 -3.46 -9.32
N TYR A 190 1.73 -2.78 -8.36
CA TYR A 190 1.15 -3.40 -7.18
C TYR A 190 0.05 -4.40 -7.56
N MET A 191 -0.88 -4.01 -8.44
CA MET A 191 -1.96 -4.87 -8.90
C MET A 191 -1.45 -6.07 -9.71
N ILE A 192 -0.41 -5.89 -10.52
CA ILE A 192 0.26 -6.98 -11.24
C ILE A 192 0.84 -7.99 -10.24
N LEU A 193 1.56 -7.53 -9.23
CA LEU A 193 2.13 -8.41 -8.19
C LEU A 193 1.05 -9.17 -7.43
N ILE A 194 -0.01 -8.49 -7.01
CA ILE A 194 -1.16 -9.17 -6.38
C ILE A 194 -1.72 -10.24 -7.31
N GLY A 195 -1.95 -9.92 -8.58
CA GLY A 195 -2.48 -10.86 -9.57
C GLY A 195 -1.57 -12.07 -9.83
N LEU A 196 -0.25 -11.84 -9.94
CA LEU A 196 0.75 -12.90 -10.15
C LEU A 196 0.79 -13.89 -8.98
N PHE A 197 0.69 -13.38 -7.75
CA PHE A 197 0.76 -14.21 -6.55
C PHE A 197 -0.59 -14.77 -6.10
N ALA A 198 -1.72 -14.18 -6.51
CA ALA A 198 -3.04 -14.74 -6.27
C ALA A 198 -3.26 -16.06 -7.03
N SER A 199 -2.65 -16.23 -8.21
CA SER A 199 -2.73 -17.47 -8.99
C SER A 199 -1.99 -18.64 -8.31
N ASP A 200 -0.90 -18.37 -7.59
CA ASP A 200 -0.15 -19.37 -6.84
C ASP A 200 -0.77 -19.67 -5.46
N ALA A 201 -1.44 -18.69 -4.85
CA ALA A 201 -2.17 -18.82 -3.58
C ALA A 201 -3.48 -19.63 -3.70
N GLY A 202 -3.92 -19.95 -4.91
CA GLY A 202 -5.17 -20.68 -5.20
C GLY A 202 -5.31 -22.07 -4.55
N LYS A 203 -4.35 -22.50 -3.73
CA LYS A 203 -4.40 -23.74 -2.93
C LYS A 203 -4.62 -23.50 -1.43
N LYS A 204 -4.54 -22.25 -0.94
CA LYS A 204 -4.83 -21.92 0.47
C LYS A 204 -5.94 -20.89 0.50
N GLY A 205 -7.20 -21.37 0.43
CA GLY A 205 -8.41 -20.57 0.32
C GLY A 205 -8.47 -19.39 1.30
N GLY A 206 -8.69 -18.19 0.78
CA GLY A 206 -9.00 -17.01 1.56
C GLY A 206 -8.52 -15.67 1.02
N GLU A 207 -7.52 -15.62 0.15
CA GLU A 207 -7.08 -14.36 -0.47
C GLU A 207 -7.72 -14.23 -1.85
N PHE A 208 -8.92 -13.67 -1.92
CA PHE A 208 -9.62 -13.46 -3.18
C PHE A 208 -9.38 -12.06 -3.70
N PHE A 209 -8.62 -11.97 -4.77
CA PHE A 209 -8.55 -10.78 -5.60
C PHE A 209 -9.74 -10.76 -6.56
N THR A 210 -10.49 -9.65 -6.59
CA THR A 210 -11.57 -9.50 -7.56
C THR A 210 -10.96 -9.19 -8.93
N PRO A 211 -11.17 -10.06 -9.95
CA PRO A 211 -10.66 -9.80 -11.29
C PRO A 211 -11.14 -8.43 -11.83
N ALA A 212 -10.30 -7.77 -12.62
CA ALA A 212 -10.56 -6.41 -13.11
C ALA A 212 -11.90 -6.27 -13.87
N GLY A 213 -12.33 -7.29 -14.62
CA GLY A 213 -13.60 -7.26 -15.35
C GLY A 213 -14.83 -7.14 -14.45
N PRO A 214 -15.06 -8.08 -13.50
CA PRO A 214 -16.12 -7.97 -12.50
C PRO A 214 -16.02 -6.70 -11.65
N SER A 215 -14.82 -6.33 -11.19
CA SER A 215 -14.59 -5.13 -10.38
C SER A 215 -15.08 -3.88 -11.13
N ARG A 216 -14.66 -3.72 -12.39
CA ARG A 216 -15.08 -2.62 -13.26
C ARG A 216 -16.60 -2.59 -13.47
N LEU A 217 -17.20 -3.75 -13.74
CA LEU A 217 -18.65 -3.84 -13.93
C LEU A 217 -19.41 -3.39 -12.68
N CYS A 218 -19.02 -3.90 -11.50
CA CYS A 218 -19.65 -3.51 -10.24
C CYS A 218 -19.48 -2.01 -9.97
N ALA A 219 -18.27 -1.48 -10.15
CA ALA A 219 -17.98 -0.06 -9.97
C ALA A 219 -18.80 0.82 -10.91
N THR A 220 -18.85 0.46 -12.21
CA THR A 220 -19.65 1.19 -13.22
C THR A 220 -21.12 1.24 -12.86
N LEU A 221 -21.70 0.09 -12.46
CA LEU A 221 -23.12 0.02 -12.10
C LEU A 221 -23.42 0.80 -10.81
N ALA A 222 -22.56 0.70 -9.82
CA ALA A 222 -22.73 1.35 -8.51
C ALA A 222 -22.55 2.87 -8.57
N SER A 223 -21.75 3.39 -9.52
CA SER A 223 -21.50 4.82 -9.70
C SER A 223 -22.30 5.46 -10.85
N LEU A 224 -23.21 4.71 -11.48
CA LEU A 224 -23.95 5.18 -12.65
C LEU A 224 -24.73 6.47 -12.34
N GLY A 225 -24.45 7.53 -13.12
CA GLY A 225 -25.10 8.83 -12.97
C GLY A 225 -24.56 9.70 -11.84
N LEU A 226 -23.46 9.30 -11.21
CA LEU A 226 -22.77 10.09 -10.19
C LEU A 226 -21.58 10.83 -10.79
N ASP A 227 -21.47 12.13 -10.51
CA ASP A 227 -20.27 12.91 -10.85
C ASP A 227 -19.18 12.72 -9.80
N GLU A 228 -19.55 12.68 -8.53
CA GLU A 228 -18.68 12.51 -7.37
C GLU A 228 -19.39 11.67 -6.28
N ALA A 229 -18.64 11.14 -5.33
CA ALA A 229 -19.18 10.44 -4.18
C ALA A 229 -18.62 11.03 -2.87
N LYS A 230 -19.52 11.32 -1.92
CA LYS A 230 -19.08 11.76 -0.59
C LYS A 230 -18.38 10.64 0.16
N THR A 231 -18.91 9.44 0.06
CA THR A 231 -18.43 8.26 0.78
C THR A 231 -18.55 7.02 -0.11
N VAL A 232 -17.51 6.20 -0.13
CA VAL A 232 -17.49 4.91 -0.82
C VAL A 232 -17.09 3.84 0.17
N GLY A 233 -17.82 2.72 0.23
CA GLY A 233 -17.57 1.66 1.21
C GLY A 233 -17.50 0.26 0.62
N ASP A 234 -16.67 -0.59 1.26
CA ASP A 234 -16.58 -2.03 0.98
C ASP A 234 -16.34 -2.79 2.29
N CYS A 235 -17.35 -3.55 2.72
CA CYS A 235 -17.30 -4.28 4.00
C CYS A 235 -16.45 -5.56 3.95
N THR A 236 -15.89 -5.91 2.80
CA THR A 236 -14.97 -7.04 2.58
C THR A 236 -13.90 -6.63 1.58
N CYS A 237 -13.23 -5.52 1.86
CA CYS A 237 -12.53 -4.72 0.86
C CYS A 237 -11.33 -5.43 0.19
N GLY A 238 -10.83 -6.52 0.77
CA GLY A 238 -9.67 -7.20 0.21
C GLY A 238 -8.50 -6.22 0.05
N SER A 239 -7.97 -6.10 -1.15
CA SER A 239 -6.91 -5.15 -1.51
C SER A 239 -7.40 -3.71 -1.74
N ALA A 240 -8.66 -3.39 -1.46
CA ALA A 240 -9.32 -2.12 -1.75
C ALA A 240 -9.46 -1.77 -3.26
N SER A 241 -9.20 -2.71 -4.15
CA SER A 241 -9.24 -2.46 -5.60
C SER A 241 -10.61 -2.05 -6.11
N MET A 242 -11.71 -2.58 -5.54
CA MET A 242 -13.06 -2.17 -5.92
C MET A 242 -13.39 -0.74 -5.47
N LEU A 243 -12.91 -0.32 -4.31
CA LEU A 243 -13.03 1.06 -3.84
C LEU A 243 -12.37 2.04 -4.82
N LEU A 244 -11.13 1.74 -5.22
CA LEU A 244 -10.37 2.55 -6.19
C LEU A 244 -10.98 2.52 -7.59
N GLU A 245 -11.57 1.38 -7.98
CA GLU A 245 -12.24 1.29 -9.27
C GLU A 245 -13.50 2.17 -9.32
N VAL A 246 -14.26 2.33 -8.22
CA VAL A 246 -15.39 3.29 -8.15
C VAL A 246 -14.89 4.70 -8.43
N GLN A 247 -13.80 5.14 -7.83
CA GLN A 247 -13.23 6.48 -8.08
C GLN A 247 -12.96 6.72 -9.57
N LYS A 248 -12.40 5.74 -10.27
CA LYS A 248 -12.09 5.83 -11.70
C LYS A 248 -13.32 5.98 -12.59
N HIS A 249 -14.49 5.55 -12.11
CA HIS A 249 -15.75 5.59 -12.89
C HIS A 249 -16.62 6.81 -12.57
N LEU A 250 -16.29 7.60 -11.55
CA LEU A 250 -16.91 8.89 -11.30
C LEU A 250 -16.42 9.92 -12.32
N THR A 251 -17.31 10.80 -12.80
CA THR A 251 -16.99 11.80 -13.83
C THR A 251 -15.85 12.73 -13.40
N THR A 252 -15.84 13.12 -12.13
CA THR A 252 -14.80 14.02 -11.57
C THR A 252 -13.66 13.28 -10.91
N HIS A 253 -13.73 11.94 -10.80
CA HIS A 253 -12.80 11.11 -10.02
C HIS A 253 -12.67 11.53 -8.56
N LYS A 254 -13.67 12.23 -8.00
CA LYS A 254 -13.65 12.72 -6.62
C LYS A 254 -14.43 11.82 -5.69
N VAL A 255 -13.75 11.35 -4.65
CA VAL A 255 -14.33 10.67 -3.49
C VAL A 255 -13.92 11.44 -2.24
N GLY A 256 -14.87 11.80 -1.41
CA GLY A 256 -14.60 12.52 -0.16
C GLY A 256 -13.93 11.63 0.87
N HIS A 257 -14.44 10.40 1.07
CA HIS A 257 -13.85 9.45 2.01
C HIS A 257 -14.14 8.00 1.62
N PHE A 258 -13.15 7.13 1.83
CA PHE A 258 -13.27 5.70 1.61
C PHE A 258 -13.35 4.95 2.94
N TYR A 259 -14.22 3.96 2.99
CA TYR A 259 -14.37 3.06 4.13
C TYR A 259 -14.17 1.61 3.68
N GLY A 260 -13.29 0.89 4.36
CA GLY A 260 -13.06 -0.52 4.09
C GLY A 260 -13.04 -1.34 5.38
N GLN A 261 -13.39 -2.62 5.29
CA GLN A 261 -13.15 -3.57 6.38
C GLN A 261 -12.59 -4.87 5.82
N GLU A 262 -11.55 -5.40 6.45
CA GLU A 262 -10.85 -6.62 6.02
C GLU A 262 -10.48 -7.48 7.23
N LEU A 263 -10.77 -8.77 7.11
CA LEU A 263 -10.52 -9.76 8.17
C LEU A 263 -9.05 -10.17 8.25
N ASN A 264 -8.42 -10.43 7.09
CA ASN A 264 -7.06 -10.92 7.00
C ASN A 264 -6.05 -9.79 7.26
N ALA A 265 -5.11 -9.99 8.20
CA ALA A 265 -4.15 -8.97 8.59
C ALA A 265 -3.24 -8.52 7.46
N THR A 266 -2.72 -9.47 6.66
CA THR A 266 -1.85 -9.16 5.52
C THR A 266 -2.61 -8.40 4.45
N THR A 267 -3.82 -8.82 4.12
CA THR A 267 -4.68 -8.14 3.13
C THR A 267 -5.12 -6.76 3.62
N TYR A 268 -5.37 -6.60 4.93
CA TYR A 268 -5.62 -5.30 5.56
C TYR A 268 -4.43 -4.33 5.39
N ASN A 269 -3.20 -4.81 5.59
CA ASN A 269 -2.00 -3.99 5.34
C ASN A 269 -1.88 -3.63 3.86
N LEU A 270 -2.09 -4.61 2.98
CA LEU A 270 -2.09 -4.42 1.53
C LEU A 270 -3.11 -3.39 1.07
N SER A 271 -4.33 -3.40 1.61
CA SER A 271 -5.36 -2.43 1.22
C SER A 271 -4.97 -0.99 1.54
N ARG A 272 -4.37 -0.73 2.71
CA ARG A 272 -3.88 0.60 3.09
C ARG A 272 -2.73 1.06 2.18
N MET A 273 -1.75 0.17 1.92
CA MET A 273 -0.68 0.44 0.95
C MET A 273 -1.26 0.80 -0.42
N ASN A 274 -2.26 0.04 -0.88
CA ASN A 274 -2.89 0.27 -2.19
C ASN A 274 -3.59 1.64 -2.25
N MET A 275 -4.33 2.02 -1.21
CA MET A 275 -4.95 3.36 -1.13
C MET A 275 -3.91 4.47 -1.26
N ILE A 276 -2.83 4.40 -0.47
CA ILE A 276 -1.75 5.39 -0.48
C ILE A 276 -1.04 5.43 -1.84
N MET A 277 -0.75 4.26 -2.44
CA MET A 277 -0.07 4.17 -3.74
C MET A 277 -0.92 4.71 -4.90
N HIS A 278 -2.24 4.70 -4.76
CA HIS A 278 -3.16 5.33 -5.72
C HIS A 278 -3.42 6.81 -5.42
N GLY A 279 -2.61 7.43 -4.56
CA GLY A 279 -2.67 8.86 -4.27
C GLY A 279 -3.83 9.26 -3.36
N VAL A 280 -4.49 8.31 -2.70
CA VAL A 280 -5.50 8.65 -1.69
C VAL A 280 -4.78 9.14 -0.44
N ASP A 281 -5.05 10.38 -0.04
CA ASP A 281 -4.47 10.95 1.18
C ASP A 281 -4.89 10.14 2.41
N TRP A 282 -3.98 10.01 3.37
CA TRP A 282 -4.20 9.28 4.61
C TRP A 282 -5.42 9.75 5.41
N GLN A 283 -5.84 11.00 5.21
CA GLN A 283 -7.03 11.59 5.83
C GLN A 283 -8.34 11.14 5.17
N ASN A 284 -8.28 10.61 3.95
CA ASN A 284 -9.45 10.35 3.11
C ASN A 284 -9.83 8.87 3.05
N PHE A 285 -9.26 8.04 3.91
CA PHE A 285 -9.70 6.65 4.04
C PHE A 285 -9.58 6.12 5.46
N ASP A 286 -10.49 5.23 5.81
CA ASP A 286 -10.45 4.39 6.99
C ASP A 286 -10.65 2.94 6.57
N ILE A 287 -9.58 2.15 6.68
CA ILE A 287 -9.66 0.70 6.51
C ILE A 287 -9.58 0.08 7.90
N TYR A 288 -10.56 -0.74 8.24
CA TYR A 288 -10.66 -1.40 9.54
C TYR A 288 -10.30 -2.87 9.45
N LYS A 289 -9.59 -3.37 10.46
CA LYS A 289 -9.32 -4.80 10.59
C LYS A 289 -10.39 -5.46 11.44
N GLY A 290 -11.07 -6.46 10.90
CA GLY A 290 -12.07 -7.21 11.66
C GLY A 290 -13.05 -7.98 10.81
N ASP A 291 -13.79 -8.86 11.46
CA ASP A 291 -14.88 -9.63 10.86
C ASP A 291 -16.14 -8.78 10.82
N THR A 292 -16.54 -8.34 9.65
CA THR A 292 -17.70 -7.45 9.41
C THR A 292 -19.00 -8.02 10.00
N LEU A 293 -19.15 -9.35 10.01
CA LEU A 293 -20.35 -9.98 10.57
C LEU A 293 -20.38 -9.91 12.11
N LYS A 294 -19.19 -9.92 12.74
CA LYS A 294 -19.07 -9.95 14.21
C LYS A 294 -18.85 -8.58 14.83
N ASP A 295 -18.20 -7.70 14.11
CA ASP A 295 -17.71 -6.42 14.61
C ASP A 295 -17.78 -5.39 13.51
N ASP A 296 -18.97 -4.84 13.27
CA ASP A 296 -19.19 -3.76 12.31
C ASP A 296 -18.49 -2.48 12.78
N LYS A 297 -17.50 -2.05 12.00
CA LYS A 297 -16.73 -0.85 12.30
C LYS A 297 -17.28 0.43 11.66
N TYR A 298 -18.28 0.31 10.79
CA TYR A 298 -18.85 1.48 10.12
C TYR A 298 -19.78 2.30 11.02
N GLY A 299 -20.40 1.66 12.01
CA GLY A 299 -21.38 2.29 12.88
C GLY A 299 -22.72 2.59 12.19
N ASP A 300 -23.74 2.78 13.00
CA ASP A 300 -25.14 2.94 12.53
C ASP A 300 -25.39 4.25 11.77
N ASP A 301 -24.58 5.28 12.01
CA ASP A 301 -24.76 6.63 11.44
C ASP A 301 -24.07 6.82 10.09
N LEU A 302 -23.18 5.90 9.67
CA LEU A 302 -22.47 6.02 8.41
C LEU A 302 -23.40 5.76 7.23
N LYS A 303 -23.57 6.76 6.39
CA LYS A 303 -24.31 6.66 5.12
C LYS A 303 -23.33 6.66 3.96
N LEU A 304 -23.26 5.55 3.27
CA LEU A 304 -22.44 5.42 2.07
C LEU A 304 -23.19 5.96 0.84
N THR A 305 -22.52 6.78 0.06
CA THR A 305 -23.03 7.21 -1.26
C THR A 305 -22.98 6.05 -2.26
N VAL A 306 -21.89 5.29 -2.22
CA VAL A 306 -21.67 4.09 -3.03
C VAL A 306 -21.17 2.97 -2.11
N GLN A 307 -21.76 1.79 -2.26
CA GLN A 307 -21.28 0.57 -1.62
C GLN A 307 -21.00 -0.50 -2.67
N VAL A 308 -19.83 -1.10 -2.60
CA VAL A 308 -19.42 -2.24 -3.40
C VAL A 308 -18.89 -3.33 -2.47
N CYS A 309 -19.02 -4.59 -2.84
CA CYS A 309 -18.37 -5.67 -2.10
C CYS A 309 -18.30 -6.95 -2.94
N ASN A 310 -17.28 -7.76 -2.68
CA ASN A 310 -17.17 -9.13 -3.13
C ASN A 310 -16.87 -10.02 -1.93
N PRO A 311 -17.89 -10.45 -1.17
CA PRO A 311 -17.68 -11.25 0.03
C PRO A 311 -17.16 -12.64 -0.31
N PRO A 312 -16.40 -13.29 0.60
CA PRO A 312 -15.86 -14.61 0.36
C PRO A 312 -16.98 -15.66 0.24
N TYR A 313 -16.90 -16.49 -0.81
CA TYR A 313 -17.85 -17.57 -1.04
C TYR A 313 -17.46 -18.80 -0.21
N SER A 314 -18.45 -19.50 0.33
CA SER A 314 -18.25 -20.79 1.03
C SER A 314 -17.36 -20.70 2.26
N LEU A 315 -17.15 -19.52 2.83
CA LEU A 315 -16.50 -19.41 4.13
C LEU A 315 -17.42 -20.02 5.18
N LYS A 316 -16.90 -20.98 5.97
CA LYS A 316 -17.67 -21.55 7.06
C LYS A 316 -17.97 -20.46 8.10
N TRP A 317 -19.24 -20.23 8.32
CA TRP A 317 -19.75 -19.31 9.30
C TRP A 317 -20.71 -20.04 10.25
N SER A 318 -20.72 -19.66 11.51
CA SER A 318 -21.70 -20.16 12.49
C SER A 318 -22.36 -18.96 13.14
N ALA A 319 -23.69 -18.95 13.12
CA ALA A 319 -24.47 -17.96 13.85
C ALA A 319 -24.17 -18.06 15.35
N ASP A 320 -23.74 -16.96 15.95
CA ASP A 320 -23.65 -16.81 17.40
C ASP A 320 -25.00 -16.29 17.91
N LYS A 321 -25.43 -16.72 19.10
CA LYS A 321 -26.68 -16.24 19.72
C LYS A 321 -26.76 -14.70 19.84
N LYS A 322 -25.61 -14.02 19.97
CA LYS A 322 -25.55 -12.58 20.01
C LYS A 322 -26.02 -11.90 18.71
N PHE A 323 -26.08 -12.60 17.59
CA PHE A 323 -26.62 -12.07 16.33
C PHE A 323 -28.15 -12.07 16.28
N GLU A 324 -28.83 -12.79 17.18
CA GLU A 324 -30.30 -12.82 17.25
C GLU A 324 -30.85 -11.43 17.60
N ASP A 325 -30.10 -10.66 18.43
CA ASP A 325 -30.46 -9.31 18.87
C ASP A 325 -29.80 -8.21 18.02
N ASP A 326 -29.01 -8.57 17.01
CA ASP A 326 -28.32 -7.59 16.16
C ASP A 326 -29.31 -6.98 15.14
N PRO A 327 -29.50 -5.64 15.13
CA PRO A 327 -30.46 -4.97 14.23
C PRO A 327 -30.23 -5.26 12.75
N ARG A 328 -28.98 -5.55 12.34
CA ARG A 328 -28.63 -5.86 10.94
C ARG A 328 -29.30 -7.14 10.44
N TYR A 329 -29.63 -8.07 11.35
CA TYR A 329 -30.28 -9.35 11.05
C TYR A 329 -31.75 -9.37 11.39
N SER A 330 -32.30 -8.25 11.93
CA SER A 330 -33.71 -8.16 12.26
C SER A 330 -34.59 -8.32 11.00
N GLY A 331 -35.59 -9.17 11.04
CA GLY A 331 -36.53 -9.39 9.93
C GLY A 331 -36.09 -10.42 8.87
N VAL A 332 -34.88 -10.97 8.95
CA VAL A 332 -34.42 -12.02 8.00
C VAL A 332 -34.80 -13.45 8.41
N GLY A 333 -35.51 -13.60 9.50
CA GLY A 333 -35.93 -14.92 10.00
C GLY A 333 -34.79 -15.68 10.67
N LYS A 334 -34.77 -17.03 10.53
CA LYS A 334 -33.74 -17.85 11.14
C LYS A 334 -32.42 -17.67 10.39
N LEU A 335 -31.37 -17.26 11.11
CA LEU A 335 -30.01 -17.26 10.57
C LEU A 335 -29.59 -18.70 10.29
N ALA A 336 -29.08 -18.95 9.09
CA ALA A 336 -28.71 -20.27 8.62
C ALA A 336 -27.35 -20.72 9.15
#